data_df2cdd0dff1eee89f681cf363f124547
#
_entry.id   df2cdd0dff1eee89f681cf363f124547
#
_cell.length_a   1.000
_cell.length_b   1.000
_cell.length_c   1.000
_cell.angle_alpha   90.00
_cell.angle_beta   90.00
_cell.angle_gamma   90.00
#
_symmetry.space_group_name_H-M   'P 1'
#
loop_
_entity.id
_entity.type
_entity.pdbx_description
1 polymer ?
#
loop_
_entity_poly.entity_id
_entity_poly.type
_entity_poly.pdbx_seq_one_letter_code
_entity_poly.pdbx_strand_id
1 'polypeptide(L)'
;MSMNPHETGPQIGPIFFDRRELDPILKVYGRMVAQGEWRDYAMVGHKDFAEFAVFRRTGDAPAYRIEKRPALQTRQGQWAVIGEGGQVLRRGRDLPQVLRVFDARRFQVVE
;
A
#
# COMPACT_ATOMS: atom_id res chain seq x y z
N MET A 1 14.27 -27.81 11.01
CA MET A 1 14.68 -26.53 11.43
C MET A 1 14.03 -25.42 10.63
N SER A 2 13.50 -24.53 11.31
CA SER A 2 12.85 -23.50 10.59
C SER A 2 13.77 -22.33 10.35
N MET A 3 13.75 -21.86 9.17
CA MET A 3 14.56 -20.76 8.78
C MET A 3 13.66 -19.61 8.42
N ASN A 4 13.91 -18.49 9.03
CA ASN A 4 13.14 -17.30 8.74
C ASN A 4 13.51 -16.81 7.35
N PRO A 5 12.61 -16.81 6.39
CA PRO A 5 12.95 -16.41 5.02
C PRO A 5 13.38 -14.97 4.91
N HIS A 6 13.12 -14.16 5.93
CA HIS A 6 13.55 -12.77 5.90
C HIS A 6 15.02 -12.60 6.24
N GLU A 7 15.64 -13.64 6.75
CA GLU A 7 17.01 -13.53 7.26
C GLU A 7 18.04 -14.12 6.34
N THR A 8 17.67 -15.01 5.46
CA THR A 8 18.63 -15.76 4.68
C THR A 8 18.23 -15.82 3.23
N GLY A 9 19.14 -15.42 2.37
CA GLY A 9 19.02 -15.63 0.95
C GLY A 9 17.81 -15.01 0.30
N PRO A 10 17.51 -15.47 -0.90
CA PRO A 10 16.39 -14.90 -1.65
C PRO A 10 15.06 -15.20 -0.99
N GLN A 11 14.15 -14.31 -1.19
CA GLN A 11 12.78 -14.44 -0.72
C GLN A 11 12.12 -15.63 -1.39
N ILE A 12 11.57 -16.53 -0.60
CA ILE A 12 10.81 -17.67 -1.09
C ILE A 12 9.36 -17.45 -0.68
N GLY A 13 8.47 -17.55 -1.63
CA GLY A 13 7.06 -17.34 -1.37
C GLY A 13 6.65 -15.89 -1.58
N PRO A 14 5.41 -15.56 -1.26
CA PRO A 14 4.87 -14.23 -1.56
C PRO A 14 5.52 -13.13 -0.74
N ILE A 15 5.49 -11.94 -1.31
CA ILE A 15 5.87 -10.73 -0.60
C ILE A 15 4.67 -10.30 0.25
N PHE A 16 4.94 -9.90 1.49
CA PHE A 16 3.90 -9.37 2.38
C PHE A 16 4.38 -8.11 3.07
N PHE A 17 3.45 -7.43 3.72
CA PHE A 17 3.77 -6.27 4.55
C PHE A 17 4.16 -6.77 5.94
N ASP A 18 5.19 -6.16 6.51
CA ASP A 18 5.49 -6.45 7.91
C ASP A 18 4.72 -5.49 8.81
N ARG A 19 4.85 -5.68 10.13
CA ARG A 19 4.07 -4.93 11.09
C ARG A 19 4.37 -3.44 11.04
N ARG A 20 5.63 -3.06 10.88
CA ARG A 20 6.00 -1.65 10.82
C ARG A 20 5.40 -0.98 9.60
N GLU A 21 5.30 -1.73 8.52
CA GLU A 21 4.73 -1.22 7.27
C GLU A 21 3.22 -1.08 7.38
N LEU A 22 2.58 -2.07 8.00
CA LEU A 22 1.13 -2.02 8.15
C LEU A 22 0.67 -0.89 9.06
N ASP A 23 1.47 -0.53 10.04
CA ASP A 23 1.08 0.49 11.00
C ASP A 23 0.67 1.80 10.35
N PRO A 24 1.52 2.46 9.55
CA PRO A 24 1.11 3.70 8.90
C PRO A 24 0.01 3.49 7.86
N ILE A 25 -0.01 2.34 7.19
CA ILE A 25 -1.07 2.06 6.22
C ILE A 25 -2.42 1.99 6.91
N LEU A 26 -2.49 1.26 8.03
CA LEU A 26 -3.75 1.11 8.75
C LEU A 26 -4.20 2.41 9.40
N LYS A 27 -3.27 3.28 9.78
CA LYS A 27 -3.65 4.60 10.29
C LYS A 27 -4.32 5.44 9.21
N VAL A 28 -3.78 5.41 8.01
CA VAL A 28 -4.42 6.12 6.89
C VAL A 28 -5.78 5.49 6.61
N TYR A 29 -5.85 4.16 6.59
CA TYR A 29 -7.10 3.48 6.34
C TYR A 29 -8.16 3.91 7.36
N GLY A 30 -7.82 3.88 8.65
CA GLY A 30 -8.77 4.25 9.69
C GLY A 30 -9.26 5.68 9.56
N ARG A 31 -8.37 6.61 9.22
CA ARG A 31 -8.74 8.00 9.02
C ARG A 31 -9.71 8.14 7.84
N MET A 32 -9.43 7.44 6.75
CA MET A 32 -10.27 7.54 5.56
C MET A 32 -11.63 6.87 5.77
N VAL A 33 -11.68 5.81 6.56
CA VAL A 33 -12.95 5.20 6.95
C VAL A 33 -13.76 6.17 7.81
N ALA A 34 -13.11 6.83 8.76
CA ALA A 34 -13.79 7.79 9.63
C ALA A 34 -14.36 8.96 8.83
N GLN A 35 -13.74 9.29 7.70
CA GLN A 35 -14.23 10.36 6.83
C GLN A 35 -15.28 9.88 5.82
N GLY A 36 -15.61 8.59 5.85
CA GLY A 36 -16.59 8.04 4.93
C GLY A 36 -16.05 7.77 3.54
N GLU A 37 -14.73 7.84 3.35
CA GLU A 37 -14.13 7.68 2.03
C GLU A 37 -13.92 6.23 1.65
N TRP A 38 -13.52 5.40 2.62
CA TRP A 38 -13.23 4.00 2.37
C TRP A 38 -14.07 3.12 3.27
N ARG A 39 -14.39 1.93 2.79
CA ARG A 39 -15.26 1.02 3.54
C ARG A 39 -14.61 -0.33 3.80
N ASP A 40 -13.71 -0.77 2.95
CA ASP A 40 -13.17 -2.11 3.03
C ASP A 40 -11.76 -2.14 2.48
N TYR A 41 -11.01 -3.18 2.85
CA TYR A 41 -9.69 -3.38 2.28
C TYR A 41 -9.42 -4.87 2.09
N ALA A 42 -8.43 -5.17 1.27
CA ALA A 42 -7.93 -6.53 1.09
C ALA A 42 -6.41 -6.46 0.93
N MET A 43 -5.73 -7.43 1.51
CA MET A 43 -4.28 -7.54 1.36
C MET A 43 -3.97 -8.79 0.56
N VAL A 44 -3.11 -8.65 -0.44
CA VAL A 44 -2.73 -9.77 -1.29
C VAL A 44 -1.22 -9.79 -1.44
N GLY A 45 -0.63 -10.95 -1.18
CA GLY A 45 0.79 -11.16 -1.43
C GLY A 45 0.97 -11.85 -2.77
N HIS A 46 1.92 -11.32 -3.55
CA HIS A 46 2.28 -11.89 -4.85
C HIS A 46 3.74 -12.26 -4.84
N LYS A 47 4.20 -12.90 -5.89
CA LYS A 47 5.59 -13.32 -5.96
C LYS A 47 6.55 -12.15 -5.87
N ASP A 48 6.26 -11.06 -6.57
CA ASP A 48 7.19 -9.94 -6.68
C ASP A 48 6.74 -8.70 -5.94
N PHE A 49 5.51 -8.68 -5.44
CA PHE A 49 5.00 -7.50 -4.78
C PHE A 49 3.83 -7.86 -3.86
N ALA A 50 3.49 -6.93 -2.99
CA ALA A 50 2.31 -7.04 -2.14
C ALA A 50 1.43 -5.82 -2.40
N GLU A 51 0.13 -5.97 -2.19
CA GLU A 51 -0.78 -4.84 -2.36
C GLU A 51 -1.81 -4.80 -1.25
N PHE A 52 -2.14 -3.59 -0.86
CA PHE A 52 -3.18 -3.27 0.09
C PHE A 52 -4.21 -2.47 -0.69
N ALA A 53 -5.30 -3.12 -1.04
CA ALA A 53 -6.34 -2.51 -1.87
C ALA A 53 -7.42 -1.93 -0.97
N VAL A 54 -7.89 -0.74 -1.28
CA VAL A 54 -8.96 -0.10 -0.50
C VAL A 54 -10.16 0.16 -1.41
N PHE A 55 -11.33 0.03 -0.83
CA PHE A 55 -12.59 0.06 -1.58
C PHE A 55 -13.53 1.09 -0.98
N ARG A 56 -14.20 1.83 -1.85
CA ARG A 56 -15.27 2.72 -1.41
C ARG A 56 -16.55 1.95 -1.12
N ARG A 57 -16.75 0.86 -1.84
CA ARG A 57 -17.91 -0.02 -1.66
C ARG A 57 -17.45 -1.45 -1.83
N THR A 58 -18.05 -2.33 -1.06
CA THR A 58 -17.80 -3.76 -1.19
C THR A 58 -18.24 -4.22 -2.58
N GLY A 59 -17.38 -4.96 -3.25
CA GLY A 59 -17.68 -5.50 -4.56
C GLY A 59 -17.25 -4.65 -5.73
N ASP A 60 -16.86 -3.40 -5.49
CA ASP A 60 -16.35 -2.55 -6.55
C ASP A 60 -14.87 -2.85 -6.82
N ALA A 61 -14.36 -2.26 -7.89
CA ALA A 61 -12.92 -2.24 -8.11
C ALA A 61 -12.26 -1.37 -7.04
N PRO A 62 -10.99 -1.63 -6.72
CA PRO A 62 -10.30 -0.83 -5.71
C PRO A 62 -10.23 0.63 -6.10
N ALA A 63 -10.48 1.51 -5.13
CA ALA A 63 -10.29 2.94 -5.33
C ALA A 63 -8.81 3.29 -5.43
N TYR A 64 -7.99 2.63 -4.60
CA TYR A 64 -6.55 2.80 -4.60
C TYR A 64 -5.91 1.49 -4.20
N ARG A 65 -4.64 1.33 -4.55
CA ARG A 65 -3.82 0.22 -4.08
C ARG A 65 -2.50 0.78 -3.58
N ILE A 66 -2.09 0.33 -2.40
CA ILE A 66 -0.77 0.64 -1.87
C ILE A 66 0.10 -0.56 -2.19
N GLU A 67 1.13 -0.35 -2.97
CA GLU A 67 1.94 -1.43 -3.50
C GLU A 67 3.33 -1.41 -2.87
N LYS A 68 3.79 -2.59 -2.47
CA LYS A 68 5.16 -2.79 -2.00
C LYS A 68 5.88 -3.66 -3.01
N ARG A 69 6.91 -3.13 -3.64
CA ARG A 69 7.68 -3.85 -4.63
C ARG A 69 9.16 -3.77 -4.28
N PRO A 70 9.64 -4.69 -3.44
CA PRO A 70 11.00 -4.57 -2.85
C PRO A 70 12.13 -4.45 -3.87
N ALA A 71 11.98 -5.08 -5.03
CA ALA A 71 13.03 -5.03 -6.05
C ALA A 71 13.32 -3.62 -6.55
N LEU A 72 12.39 -2.68 -6.33
CA LEU A 72 12.56 -1.30 -6.81
C LEU A 72 13.14 -0.36 -5.75
N GLN A 73 13.41 -0.85 -4.54
CA GLN A 73 13.80 0.06 -3.46
C GLN A 73 15.02 0.90 -3.78
N THR A 74 16.01 0.32 -4.42
CA THR A 74 17.24 1.05 -4.71
C THR A 74 17.19 1.87 -5.98
N ARG A 75 16.16 1.69 -6.79
CA ARG A 75 16.04 2.41 -8.06
C ARG A 75 15.03 3.53 -8.00
N GLN A 76 13.80 3.16 -7.72
CA GLN A 76 12.66 4.10 -7.76
C GLN A 76 11.93 4.20 -6.44
N GLY A 77 12.20 3.26 -5.53
CA GLY A 77 11.47 3.12 -4.29
C GLY A 77 10.43 2.02 -4.39
N GLN A 78 10.32 1.25 -3.31
CA GLN A 78 9.46 0.07 -3.31
C GLN A 78 7.99 0.38 -3.09
N TRP A 79 7.67 1.59 -2.64
CA TRP A 79 6.30 1.96 -2.27
C TRP A 79 5.64 2.78 -3.35
N ALA A 80 4.39 2.46 -3.64
CA ALA A 80 3.62 3.25 -4.60
C ALA A 80 2.16 3.28 -4.20
N VAL A 81 1.50 4.37 -4.50
CA VAL A 81 0.04 4.46 -4.46
C VAL A 81 -0.44 4.47 -5.90
N ILE A 82 -1.31 3.53 -6.20
CA ILE A 82 -1.88 3.32 -7.54
C ILE A 82 -3.33 3.75 -7.50
N GLY A 83 -3.73 4.57 -8.46
CA GLY A 83 -5.10 5.03 -8.56
C GLY A 83 -6.03 4.02 -9.23
N GLU A 84 -7.28 4.37 -9.28
CA GLU A 84 -8.32 3.47 -9.79
C GLU A 84 -8.06 3.04 -11.24
N GLY A 85 -7.54 3.93 -12.04
CA GLY A 85 -7.23 3.62 -13.44
C GLY A 85 -5.90 2.95 -13.66
N GLY A 86 -5.20 2.60 -12.57
CA GLY A 86 -3.90 1.94 -12.67
C GLY A 86 -2.72 2.89 -12.75
N GLN A 87 -2.95 4.20 -12.72
CA GLN A 87 -1.87 5.16 -12.79
C GLN A 87 -1.14 5.25 -11.45
N VAL A 88 0.16 5.41 -11.51
CA VAL A 88 0.98 5.58 -10.32
C VAL A 88 0.85 7.04 -9.88
N LEU A 89 0.25 7.24 -8.71
CA LEU A 89 0.06 8.59 -8.18
C LEU A 89 1.31 9.08 -7.47
N ARG A 90 2.03 8.19 -6.84
CA ARG A 90 3.29 8.52 -6.17
C ARG A 90 4.08 7.25 -5.95
N ARG A 91 5.39 7.34 -6.10
CA ARG A 91 6.30 6.25 -5.80
C ARG A 91 7.48 6.80 -5.02
N GLY A 92 8.01 6.02 -4.07
CA GLY A 92 9.15 6.45 -3.32
C GLY A 92 9.69 5.38 -2.41
N ARG A 93 10.76 5.73 -1.71
CA ARG A 93 11.45 4.81 -0.79
C ARG A 93 10.92 4.86 0.62
N ASP A 94 10.25 5.95 0.96
CA ASP A 94 9.77 6.19 2.31
C ASP A 94 8.25 6.09 2.34
N LEU A 95 7.73 5.07 3.01
CA LEU A 95 6.30 4.80 3.03
C LEU A 95 5.47 5.98 3.55
N PRO A 96 5.80 6.59 4.71
CA PRO A 96 5.01 7.73 5.16
C PRO A 96 4.94 8.86 4.15
N GLN A 97 6.03 9.13 3.44
CA GLN A 97 6.02 10.15 2.40
C GLN A 97 5.09 9.81 1.26
N VAL A 98 5.13 8.54 0.84
CA VAL A 98 4.26 8.10 -0.25
C VAL A 98 2.80 8.19 0.15
N LEU A 99 2.49 7.86 1.40
CA LEU A 99 1.12 7.91 1.89
C LEU A 99 0.56 9.33 2.01
N ARG A 100 1.41 10.34 1.93
CA ARG A 100 0.95 11.72 2.00
C ARG A 100 0.12 12.13 0.80
N VAL A 101 0.11 11.32 -0.23
CA VAL A 101 -0.78 11.58 -1.37
C VAL A 101 -2.25 11.66 -0.90
N PHE A 102 -2.60 10.93 0.15
CA PHE A 102 -3.97 10.95 0.65
C PHE A 102 -4.28 12.24 1.42
N ASP A 103 -3.28 12.86 2.00
CA ASP A 103 -3.46 14.16 2.65
C ASP A 103 -3.77 15.24 1.61
N ALA A 104 -3.04 15.24 0.53
CA ALA A 104 -3.24 16.23 -0.54
C ALA A 104 -4.63 16.10 -1.14
N ARG A 105 -5.10 14.89 -1.35
CA ARG A 105 -6.43 14.65 -1.91
C ARG A 105 -7.50 15.17 -0.97
N ARG A 106 -7.28 15.06 0.31
CA ARG A 106 -8.25 15.55 1.28
C ARG A 106 -8.45 17.04 1.16
N PHE A 107 -7.38 17.77 0.92
CA PHE A 107 -7.50 19.22 0.75
C PHE A 107 -8.20 19.58 -0.55
N GLN A 108 -8.04 18.80 -1.57
CA GLN A 108 -8.70 19.07 -2.83
C GLN A 108 -10.22 18.97 -2.72
N VAL A 109 -10.70 18.10 -1.85
CA VAL A 109 -12.13 17.91 -1.68
C VAL A 109 -12.78 19.15 -1.08
N VAL A 110 -12.05 19.88 -0.28
CA VAL A 110 -12.59 21.04 0.42
C VAL A 110 -12.94 22.17 -0.54
N GLU A 111 -12.33 22.19 -1.66
CA GLU A 111 -12.66 23.19 -2.66
C GLU A 111 -14.12 23.14 -3.05
#